data_9c03d5ff2f5f554dfb7de3cdc51d0a33
#
_entry.id   9c03d5ff2f5f554dfb7de3cdc51d0a33
#
_cell.length_a   1.000
_cell.length_b   1.000
_cell.length_c   1.000
_cell.angle_alpha   90.00
_cell.angle_beta   90.00
_cell.angle_gamma   90.00
#
_symmetry.space_group_name_H-M   'P 1'
#
loop_
_entity.id
_entity.type
_entity.pdbx_description
1 polymer ?
#
loop_
_entity_poly.entity_id
_entity_poly.type
_entity_poly.pdbx_seq_one_letter_code
_entity_poly.pdbx_strand_id
1 'polypeptide(L)'
;MALKGSKTEQCLKDAFAGESQANRRYLYFAAKADVEGENDVAQVFRSTAEGETGHAHGHLEYLEKECGDPATGEPIGDTRANLKAAIVGETHEYTDMYPGMA
;
A
#
# COMPACT_ATOMS: atom_id res chain seq x y z
N MET A 1 -10.73 23.65 1.48
CA MET A 1 -10.38 23.03 2.76
C MET A 1 -9.20 22.09 2.58
N ALA A 2 -8.22 22.19 3.42
CA ALA A 2 -7.04 21.34 3.32
C ALA A 2 -7.36 19.88 3.66
N LEU A 3 -6.84 18.96 2.88
CA LEU A 3 -6.99 17.53 3.14
C LEU A 3 -6.22 17.11 4.40
N LYS A 4 -5.03 17.70 4.60
CA LYS A 4 -4.15 17.34 5.70
C LYS A 4 -4.82 17.59 7.06
N GLY A 5 -4.80 16.59 7.92
CA GLY A 5 -5.41 16.64 9.25
C GLY A 5 -6.91 16.36 9.28
N SER A 6 -7.53 16.13 8.11
CA SER A 6 -8.97 15.90 8.02
C SER A 6 -9.33 14.44 8.21
N LYS A 7 -10.63 14.18 8.45
CA LYS A 7 -11.15 12.80 8.46
C LYS A 7 -10.97 12.13 7.10
N THR A 8 -11.05 12.92 6.02
CA THR A 8 -10.84 12.40 4.68
C THR A 8 -9.43 11.87 4.50
N GLU A 9 -8.43 12.58 5.03
CA GLU A 9 -7.05 12.10 5.03
C GLU A 9 -6.95 10.75 5.72
N GLN A 10 -7.51 10.64 6.92
CA GLN A 10 -7.44 9.39 7.68
C GLN A 10 -8.16 8.26 6.94
N CYS A 11 -9.33 8.54 6.36
CA CYS A 11 -10.07 7.54 5.58
C CYS A 11 -9.28 7.06 4.37
N LEU A 12 -8.60 7.98 3.68
CA LEU A 12 -7.76 7.62 2.52
C LEU A 12 -6.58 6.75 2.94
N LYS A 13 -5.96 7.07 4.08
CA LYS A 13 -4.85 6.24 4.60
C LYS A 13 -5.33 4.85 5.00
N ASP A 14 -6.47 4.77 5.67
CA ASP A 14 -7.04 3.49 6.08
C ASP A 14 -7.45 2.66 4.87
N ALA A 15 -8.06 3.28 3.86
CA ALA A 15 -8.45 2.59 2.64
C ALA A 15 -7.22 2.09 1.87
N PHE A 16 -6.18 2.92 1.76
CA PHE A 16 -4.94 2.51 1.13
C PHE A 16 -4.33 1.30 1.83
N ALA A 17 -4.27 1.33 3.15
CA ALA A 17 -3.71 0.23 3.94
C ALA A 17 -4.54 -1.05 3.75
N GLY A 18 -5.86 -0.94 3.78
CA GLY A 18 -6.75 -2.09 3.62
C GLY A 18 -6.66 -2.71 2.24
N GLU A 19 -6.66 -1.88 1.19
CA GLU A 19 -6.56 -2.37 -0.18
C GLU A 19 -5.19 -2.95 -0.49
N SER A 20 -4.14 -2.37 0.08
CA SER A 20 -2.78 -2.91 -0.07
C SER A 20 -2.66 -4.28 0.60
N GLN A 21 -3.24 -4.44 1.78
CA GLN A 21 -3.28 -5.72 2.46
C GLN A 21 -4.06 -6.75 1.64
N ALA A 22 -5.23 -6.38 1.13
CA ALA A 22 -6.06 -7.26 0.30
C ALA A 22 -5.32 -7.70 -0.95
N ASN A 23 -4.61 -6.77 -1.62
CA ASN A 23 -3.81 -7.09 -2.80
C ASN A 23 -2.81 -8.19 -2.50
N ARG A 24 -2.05 -8.05 -1.43
CA ARG A 24 -1.00 -9.01 -1.06
C ARG A 24 -1.60 -10.36 -0.65
N ARG A 25 -2.71 -10.34 0.08
CA ARG A 25 -3.41 -11.57 0.48
C ARG A 25 -3.91 -12.34 -0.74
N TYR A 26 -4.52 -11.66 -1.70
CA TYR A 26 -5.06 -12.31 -2.89
C TYR A 26 -3.96 -12.87 -3.78
N LEU A 27 -2.81 -12.20 -3.89
CA LEU A 27 -1.68 -12.74 -4.63
C LEU A 27 -1.15 -14.02 -3.97
N TYR A 28 -1.11 -14.05 -2.65
CA TYR A 28 -0.72 -15.25 -1.92
C TYR A 28 -1.73 -16.38 -2.14
N PHE A 29 -3.02 -16.05 -2.06
CA PHE A 29 -4.08 -17.04 -2.29
C PHE A 29 -4.02 -17.59 -3.72
N ALA A 30 -3.72 -16.74 -4.70
CA ALA A 30 -3.56 -17.18 -6.08
C ALA A 30 -2.42 -18.19 -6.20
N ALA A 31 -1.28 -17.91 -5.56
CA ALA A 31 -0.14 -18.83 -5.60
C ALA A 31 -0.49 -20.19 -5.00
N LYS A 32 -1.25 -20.19 -3.89
CA LYS A 32 -1.69 -21.44 -3.27
C LYS A 32 -2.68 -22.20 -4.15
N ALA A 33 -3.59 -21.48 -4.78
CA ALA A 33 -4.55 -22.11 -5.69
C ALA A 33 -3.83 -22.78 -6.88
N ASP A 34 -2.80 -22.15 -7.42
CA ASP A 34 -1.99 -22.74 -8.50
C ASP A 34 -1.33 -24.03 -8.04
N VAL A 35 -0.75 -24.05 -6.84
CA VAL A 35 -0.12 -25.26 -6.30
C VAL A 35 -1.12 -26.41 -6.17
N GLU A 36 -2.37 -26.08 -5.82
CA GLU A 36 -3.42 -27.08 -5.67
C GLU A 36 -4.07 -27.48 -7.01
N GLY A 37 -3.65 -26.87 -8.10
CA GLY A 37 -4.21 -27.15 -9.42
C GLY A 37 -5.48 -26.41 -9.73
N GLU A 38 -5.88 -25.45 -8.87
CA GLU A 38 -7.10 -24.66 -9.04
C GLU A 38 -6.80 -23.38 -9.82
N ASN A 39 -6.38 -23.54 -11.09
CA ASN A 39 -5.89 -22.42 -11.88
C ASN A 39 -6.95 -21.36 -12.19
N ASP A 40 -8.21 -21.77 -12.35
CA ASP A 40 -9.31 -20.81 -12.57
C ASP A 40 -9.53 -19.94 -11.35
N VAL A 41 -9.45 -20.53 -10.16
CA VAL A 41 -9.57 -19.79 -8.90
C VAL A 41 -8.39 -18.85 -8.73
N ALA A 42 -7.19 -19.32 -9.05
CA ALA A 42 -5.99 -18.48 -9.01
C ALA A 42 -6.15 -17.24 -9.88
N GLN A 43 -6.72 -17.40 -11.08
CA GLN A 43 -6.93 -16.29 -12.00
C GLN A 43 -7.91 -15.26 -11.43
N VAL A 44 -8.97 -15.71 -10.76
CA VAL A 44 -9.92 -14.82 -10.11
C VAL A 44 -9.21 -13.98 -9.02
N PHE A 45 -8.37 -14.64 -8.20
CA PHE A 45 -7.62 -13.91 -7.17
C PHE A 45 -6.65 -12.88 -7.78
N ARG A 46 -5.96 -13.24 -8.86
CA ARG A 46 -5.04 -12.30 -9.52
C ARG A 46 -5.77 -11.09 -10.12
N SER A 47 -6.91 -11.33 -10.77
CA SER A 47 -7.71 -10.23 -11.32
C SER A 47 -8.22 -9.30 -10.25
N THR A 48 -8.65 -9.86 -9.11
CA THR A 48 -9.10 -9.06 -7.98
C THR A 48 -7.95 -8.25 -7.40
N ALA A 49 -6.76 -8.86 -7.29
CA ALA A 49 -5.57 -8.16 -6.80
C ALA A 49 -5.20 -6.97 -7.68
N GLU A 50 -5.32 -7.10 -9.00
CA GLU A 50 -5.06 -6.00 -9.92
C GLU A 50 -6.02 -4.83 -9.68
N GLY A 51 -7.29 -5.13 -9.41
CA GLY A 51 -8.28 -4.10 -9.06
C GLY A 51 -7.88 -3.36 -7.79
N GLU A 52 -7.42 -4.10 -6.77
CA GLU A 52 -6.96 -3.49 -5.53
C GLU A 52 -5.74 -2.59 -5.73
N THR A 53 -4.84 -2.97 -6.66
CA THR A 53 -3.69 -2.13 -7.01
C THR A 53 -4.16 -0.78 -7.56
N GLY A 54 -5.13 -0.79 -8.46
CA GLY A 54 -5.68 0.44 -9.04
C GLY A 54 -6.31 1.34 -7.98
N HIS A 55 -7.07 0.75 -7.06
CA HIS A 55 -7.70 1.49 -5.96
C HIS A 55 -6.64 2.09 -5.04
N ALA A 56 -5.61 1.32 -4.69
CA ALA A 56 -4.55 1.79 -3.81
C ALA A 56 -3.78 2.97 -4.44
N HIS A 57 -3.46 2.87 -5.73
CA HIS A 57 -2.79 3.96 -6.45
C HIS A 57 -3.67 5.21 -6.50
N GLY A 58 -4.98 5.04 -6.69
CA GLY A 58 -5.91 6.17 -6.68
C GLY A 58 -5.89 6.92 -5.35
N HIS A 59 -5.88 6.20 -4.24
CA HIS A 59 -5.80 6.82 -2.92
C HIS A 59 -4.46 7.55 -2.74
N LEU A 60 -3.37 6.97 -3.21
CA LEU A 60 -2.05 7.61 -3.14
C LEU A 60 -2.00 8.90 -3.94
N GLU A 61 -2.65 8.95 -5.10
CA GLU A 61 -2.69 10.17 -5.91
C GLU A 61 -3.34 11.34 -5.16
N TYR A 62 -4.40 11.08 -4.42
CA TYR A 62 -5.04 12.10 -3.60
C TYR A 62 -4.14 12.52 -2.44
N LEU A 63 -3.54 11.56 -1.75
CA LEU A 63 -2.67 11.85 -0.61
C LEU A 63 -1.39 12.58 -1.02
N GLU A 64 -0.85 12.25 -2.19
CA GLU A 64 0.36 12.87 -2.72
C GLU A 64 0.27 14.39 -2.76
N LYS A 65 -0.86 14.90 -3.18
CA LYS A 65 -1.02 16.34 -3.41
C LYS A 65 -0.94 17.17 -2.14
N GLU A 66 -1.41 16.65 -1.02
CA GLU A 66 -1.56 17.47 0.18
C GLU A 66 -0.96 16.87 1.45
N CYS A 67 -0.77 15.56 1.49
CA CYS A 67 -0.37 14.89 2.73
C CYS A 67 0.97 14.18 2.64
N GLY A 68 1.35 13.73 1.45
CA GLY A 68 2.59 12.96 1.26
C GLY A 68 2.40 11.47 1.49
N ASP A 69 3.49 10.80 1.77
CA ASP A 69 3.54 9.36 1.99
C ASP A 69 2.73 8.98 3.23
N PRO A 70 1.72 8.12 3.11
CA PRO A 70 0.91 7.74 4.27
C PRO A 70 1.70 7.03 5.39
N ALA A 71 2.83 6.44 5.06
CA ALA A 71 3.65 5.73 6.05
C ALA A 71 4.62 6.65 6.80
N THR A 72 5.16 7.67 6.15
CA THR A 72 6.24 8.48 6.70
C THR A 72 5.90 9.96 6.82
N GLY A 73 4.90 10.43 6.07
CA GLY A 73 4.58 11.86 5.99
C GLY A 73 5.50 12.64 5.05
N GLU A 74 6.51 11.99 4.46
CA GLU A 74 7.42 12.65 3.54
C GLU A 74 6.73 13.00 2.22
N PRO A 75 7.15 14.11 1.56
CA PRO A 75 6.62 14.42 0.24
C PRO A 75 6.91 13.28 -0.75
N ILE A 76 5.95 13.03 -1.64
CA ILE A 76 6.09 12.04 -2.70
C ILE A 76 5.59 12.64 -4.02
N GLY A 77 5.94 11.98 -5.12
CA GLY A 77 5.52 12.38 -6.45
C GLY A 77 6.64 12.20 -7.47
N ASP A 78 7.73 12.93 -7.32
CA ASP A 78 8.87 12.74 -8.23
C ASP A 78 9.83 11.67 -7.66
N THR A 79 10.72 11.19 -8.51
CA THR A 79 11.62 10.09 -8.17
C THR A 79 12.50 10.39 -6.96
N ARG A 80 13.02 11.60 -6.87
CA ARG A 80 13.88 11.98 -5.75
C ARG A 80 13.11 11.98 -4.43
N ALA A 81 11.93 12.56 -4.41
CA ALA A 81 11.08 12.57 -3.22
C ALA A 81 10.68 11.14 -2.83
N ASN A 82 10.31 10.33 -3.83
CA ASN A 82 9.92 8.95 -3.58
C ASN A 82 11.06 8.12 -2.99
N LEU A 83 12.28 8.32 -3.47
CA LEU A 83 13.45 7.64 -2.91
C LEU A 83 13.67 8.02 -1.47
N LYS A 84 13.55 9.30 -1.15
CA LYS A 84 13.71 9.76 0.24
C LYS A 84 12.64 9.16 1.14
N ALA A 85 11.39 9.15 0.69
CA ALA A 85 10.29 8.55 1.46
C ALA A 85 10.55 7.07 1.72
N ALA A 86 11.02 6.34 0.71
CA ALA A 86 11.33 4.92 0.85
C ALA A 86 12.46 4.69 1.86
N ILE A 87 13.50 5.51 1.81
CA ILE A 87 14.63 5.41 2.74
C ILE A 87 14.16 5.65 4.18
N VAL A 88 13.34 6.68 4.38
CA VAL A 88 12.80 6.98 5.71
C VAL A 88 11.96 5.81 6.22
N GLY A 89 11.09 5.24 5.37
CA GLY A 89 10.25 4.11 5.74
C GLY A 89 11.06 2.87 6.08
N GLU A 90 12.04 2.52 5.24
CA GLU A 90 12.88 1.35 5.49
C GLU A 90 13.73 1.53 6.75
N THR A 91 14.24 2.73 6.99
CA THR A 91 15.01 3.03 8.18
C THR A 91 14.16 2.86 9.44
N HIS A 92 12.92 3.36 9.42
CA HIS A 92 11.99 3.18 10.52
C HIS A 92 11.71 1.69 10.80
N GLU A 93 11.42 0.93 9.76
CA GLU A 93 11.16 -0.51 9.91
C GLU A 93 12.36 -1.23 10.47
N TYR A 94 13.55 -0.92 9.96
CA TYR A 94 14.78 -1.60 10.39
C TYR A 94 15.15 -1.27 11.83
N THR A 95 15.01 0.00 12.24
CA THR A 95 15.46 0.43 13.57
C THR A 95 14.41 0.25 14.66
N ASP A 96 13.15 0.36 14.33
CA ASP A 96 12.07 0.37 15.32
C ASP A 96 11.16 -0.87 15.27
N MET A 97 10.78 -1.32 14.08
CA MET A 97 9.88 -2.46 13.91
C MET A 97 10.59 -3.80 14.01
N TYR A 98 11.60 -4.02 13.18
CA TYR A 98 12.26 -5.32 13.10
C TYR A 98 12.95 -5.72 14.40
N PRO A 99 13.67 -4.81 15.07
CA PRO A 99 14.25 -5.17 16.38
C PRO A 99 13.17 -5.50 17.42
N GLY A 100 12.02 -4.83 17.37
CA GLY A 100 10.92 -5.10 18.28
C GLY A 100 10.24 -6.44 18.01
N MET A 101 10.34 -6.96 16.79
CA MET A 101 9.73 -8.22 16.38
C MET A 101 10.68 -9.41 16.60
N ALA A 102 11.95 -9.14 16.66
CA ALA A 102 12.95 -10.17 16.91
C ALA A 102 12.93 -10.61 18.37
#